data_a86783c4ebacdf125cd130ea897ec27a
#
_entry.id   a86783c4ebacdf125cd130ea897ec27a
#
_cell.length_a   1.000
_cell.length_b   1.000
_cell.length_c   1.000
_cell.angle_alpha   90.00
_cell.angle_beta   90.00
_cell.angle_gamma   90.00
#
_symmetry.space_group_name_H-M   'P 1'
#
loop_
_entity.id
_entity.type
_entity.pdbx_description
1 polymer ?
#
loop_
_entity_poly.entity_id
_entity_poly.type
_entity_poly.pdbx_seq_one_letter_code
_entity_poly.pdbx_strand_id
1 'polypeptide(L)'
;MKVTVIGSHLCPDTLYALNRLSEVKAEIEFKNLSASLPDLKAYLALRDSDPHYEAVKQSGGIGIPAFVLEDGAVTLDLGDVLK
;
A
#
# COMPACT_ATOMS: atom_id res chain seq x y z
N MET A 1 -11.41 -6.89 9.66
CA MET A 1 -11.02 -6.04 8.52
C MET A 1 -9.98 -6.77 7.69
N LYS A 2 -10.12 -6.74 6.38
CA LYS A 2 -9.15 -7.30 5.47
C LYS A 2 -8.57 -6.19 4.61
N VAL A 3 -7.24 -6.14 4.48
CA VAL A 3 -6.57 -5.08 3.74
C VAL A 3 -5.37 -5.65 2.98
N THR A 4 -5.19 -5.20 1.74
CA THR A 4 -3.99 -5.49 0.97
C THR A 4 -3.04 -4.30 1.13
N VAL A 5 -1.82 -4.57 1.59
CA VAL A 5 -0.79 -3.55 1.75
C VAL A 5 0.24 -3.74 0.64
N ILE A 6 0.40 -2.73 -0.20
CA ILE A 6 1.39 -2.73 -1.28
C ILE A 6 2.54 -1.83 -0.84
N GLY A 7 3.70 -2.41 -0.61
CA GLY A 7 4.82 -1.65 -0.10
C GLY A 7 6.12 -2.43 -0.17
N SER A 8 7.07 -2.05 0.67
CA SER A 8 8.39 -2.67 0.67
C SER A 8 8.84 -2.92 2.10
N HIS A 9 9.45 -4.10 2.34
CA HIS A 9 10.08 -4.37 3.63
C HIS A 9 11.27 -3.44 3.90
N LEU A 10 11.73 -2.72 2.89
CA LEU A 10 12.81 -1.73 3.02
C LEU A 10 12.28 -0.32 3.36
N CYS A 11 10.98 -0.12 3.34
CA CYS A 11 10.36 1.18 3.60
C CYS A 11 9.89 1.26 5.05
N PRO A 12 10.43 2.20 5.86
CA PRO A 12 10.01 2.34 7.26
C PRO A 12 8.52 2.61 7.42
N ASP A 13 7.92 3.38 6.52
CA ASP A 13 6.49 3.67 6.58
C ASP A 13 5.65 2.43 6.31
N THR A 14 6.10 1.53 5.42
CA THR A 14 5.43 0.24 5.20
C THR A 14 5.48 -0.61 6.47
N LEU A 15 6.65 -0.69 7.11
CA LEU A 15 6.81 -1.47 8.34
C LEU A 15 5.94 -0.92 9.46
N TYR A 16 5.89 0.40 9.60
CA TYR A 16 5.03 1.05 10.58
C TYR A 16 3.56 0.70 10.33
N ALA A 17 3.10 0.78 9.08
CA ALA A 17 1.72 0.48 8.72
C ALA A 17 1.36 -0.97 9.04
N LEU A 18 2.25 -1.92 8.69
CA LEU A 18 2.03 -3.34 8.98
C LEU A 18 1.90 -3.58 10.48
N ASN A 19 2.74 -2.92 11.27
CA ASN A 19 2.70 -3.05 12.73
C ASN A 19 1.39 -2.50 13.30
N ARG A 20 0.95 -1.33 12.83
CA ARG A 20 -0.30 -0.73 13.28
C ARG A 20 -1.51 -1.58 12.91
N LEU A 21 -1.53 -2.13 11.70
CA LEU A 21 -2.61 -3.01 11.26
C LEU A 21 -2.64 -4.32 12.05
N SER A 22 -1.48 -4.84 12.43
CA SER A 22 -1.38 -6.00 13.29
C SER A 22 -1.98 -5.73 14.69
N GLU A 23 -1.76 -4.54 15.23
CA GLU A 23 -2.32 -4.15 16.53
C GLU A 23 -3.84 -4.17 16.54
N VAL A 24 -4.49 -3.81 15.43
CA VAL A 24 -5.95 -3.85 15.32
C VAL A 24 -6.46 -5.19 14.78
N LYS A 25 -5.59 -6.19 14.70
CA LYS A 25 -5.91 -7.56 14.27
C LYS A 25 -6.51 -7.62 12.86
N ALA A 26 -6.06 -6.75 11.98
CA ALA A 26 -6.47 -6.78 10.59
C ALA A 26 -5.93 -8.03 9.90
N GLU A 27 -6.69 -8.56 8.94
CA GLU A 27 -6.24 -9.62 8.07
C GLU A 27 -5.47 -8.96 6.91
N ILE A 28 -4.15 -9.19 6.86
CA ILE A 28 -3.25 -8.47 5.97
C ILE A 28 -2.76 -9.37 4.85
N GLU A 29 -2.93 -8.91 3.60
CA GLU A 29 -2.21 -9.46 2.46
C GLU A 29 -1.11 -8.46 2.10
N PHE A 30 0.16 -8.84 2.32
CA PHE A 30 1.27 -7.94 2.05
C PHE A 30 1.89 -8.26 0.68
N LYS A 31 1.83 -7.29 -0.22
CA LYS A 31 2.49 -7.36 -1.53
C LYS A 31 3.79 -6.59 -1.46
N ASN A 32 4.90 -7.31 -1.35
CA ASN A 32 6.23 -6.73 -1.16
C ASN A 32 6.91 -6.54 -2.50
N LEU A 33 6.90 -5.31 -3.01
CA LEU A 33 7.45 -5.00 -4.33
C LEU A 33 8.96 -5.16 -4.41
N SER A 34 9.64 -5.23 -3.27
CA SER A 34 11.10 -5.42 -3.22
C SER A 34 11.51 -6.89 -3.18
N ALA A 35 10.56 -7.80 -3.03
CA ALA A 35 10.84 -9.23 -2.88
C ALA A 35 10.15 -10.08 -3.95
N SER A 36 9.26 -9.52 -4.77
CA SER A 36 8.45 -10.28 -5.71
C SER A 36 8.22 -9.45 -6.97
N LEU A 37 8.59 -9.99 -8.13
CA LEU A 37 8.33 -9.32 -9.41
C LEU A 37 6.83 -9.22 -9.72
N PRO A 38 5.99 -10.26 -9.47
CA PRO A 38 4.55 -10.08 -9.61
C PRO A 38 3.98 -8.95 -8.76
N ASP A 39 4.46 -8.79 -7.53
CA ASP A 39 4.02 -7.71 -6.65
C ASP A 39 4.47 -6.35 -7.17
N LEU A 40 5.69 -6.25 -7.70
CA LEU A 40 6.17 -5.02 -8.35
C LEU A 40 5.30 -4.66 -9.55
N LYS A 41 4.93 -5.64 -10.37
CA LYS A 41 4.04 -5.41 -11.51
C LYS A 41 2.67 -4.93 -11.08
N ALA A 42 2.12 -5.50 -10.03
CA ALA A 42 0.83 -5.07 -9.47
C ALA A 42 0.90 -3.61 -9.00
N TYR A 43 1.99 -3.24 -8.33
CA TYR A 43 2.22 -1.86 -7.90
C TYR A 43 2.28 -0.91 -9.10
N LEU A 44 3.05 -1.25 -10.13
CA LEU A 44 3.20 -0.40 -11.31
C LEU A 44 1.88 -0.22 -12.06
N ALA A 45 1.09 -1.28 -12.19
CA ALA A 45 -0.22 -1.20 -12.82
C ALA A 45 -1.15 -0.25 -12.07
N LEU A 46 -1.13 -0.31 -10.74
CA LEU A 46 -1.92 0.57 -9.89
C LEU A 46 -1.44 2.02 -10.00
N ARG A 47 -0.13 2.23 -9.93
CA ARG A 47 0.48 3.56 -10.03
C ARG A 47 0.13 4.25 -11.35
N ASP A 48 0.11 3.49 -12.44
CA ASP A 48 -0.14 4.03 -13.78
C ASP A 48 -1.60 4.35 -14.02
N SER A 49 -2.53 3.72 -13.31
CA SER A 49 -3.97 3.82 -13.61
C SER A 49 -4.79 4.52 -12.54
N ASP A 50 -4.35 4.51 -11.27
CA ASP A 50 -5.16 5.03 -10.18
C ASP A 50 -4.90 6.52 -9.95
N PRO A 51 -5.96 7.35 -9.88
CA PRO A 51 -5.79 8.81 -9.70
C PRO A 51 -5.11 9.21 -8.39
N HIS A 52 -5.11 8.36 -7.36
CA HIS A 52 -4.43 8.66 -6.09
C HIS A 52 -2.92 8.83 -6.27
N TYR A 53 -2.34 8.33 -7.35
CA TYR A 53 -0.91 8.41 -7.62
C TYR A 53 -0.49 9.65 -8.43
N GLU A 54 -1.42 10.49 -8.85
CA GLU A 54 -1.07 11.66 -9.69
C GLU A 54 -0.08 12.60 -8.97
N ALA A 55 -0.36 12.95 -7.71
CA ALA A 55 0.55 13.80 -6.94
C ALA A 55 1.89 13.12 -6.68
N VAL A 56 1.89 11.81 -6.47
CA VAL A 56 3.11 11.02 -6.26
C VAL A 56 3.98 11.06 -7.50
N LYS A 57 3.39 10.85 -8.69
CA LYS A 57 4.13 10.88 -9.96
C LYS A 57 4.75 12.26 -10.20
N GLN A 58 4.03 13.33 -9.91
CA GLN A 58 4.51 14.70 -10.07
C GLN A 58 5.66 15.03 -9.12
N SER A 59 5.63 14.52 -7.91
CA SER A 59 6.67 14.79 -6.91
C SER A 59 7.90 13.89 -7.05
N GLY A 60 7.84 12.87 -7.90
CA GLY A 60 8.91 11.89 -8.04
C GLY A 60 8.95 10.86 -6.91
N GLY A 61 7.92 10.79 -6.09
CA GLY A 61 7.84 9.83 -5.01
C GLY A 61 7.43 8.43 -5.48
N ILE A 62 7.49 7.47 -4.56
CA ILE A 62 7.14 6.08 -4.85
C ILE A 62 5.67 5.79 -4.51
N GLY A 63 5.12 6.44 -3.50
CA GLY A 63 3.72 6.25 -3.12
C GLY A 63 3.45 4.93 -2.42
N ILE A 64 4.33 4.53 -1.52
CA ILE A 64 4.15 3.36 -0.67
C ILE A 64 4.24 3.78 0.80
N PRO A 65 3.54 3.09 1.71
CA PRO A 65 2.61 1.98 1.41
C PRO A 65 1.30 2.47 0.78
N ALA A 66 0.71 1.64 -0.05
CA ALA A 66 -0.64 1.83 -0.56
C ALA A 66 -1.53 0.74 0.03
N PHE A 67 -2.82 1.06 0.22
CA PHE A 67 -3.76 0.13 0.86
C PHE A 67 -4.96 -0.08 -0.07
N VAL A 68 -5.31 -1.35 -0.30
CA VAL A 68 -6.51 -1.71 -1.03
C VAL A 68 -7.48 -2.35 -0.03
N LEU A 69 -8.63 -1.73 0.14
CA LEU A 69 -9.63 -2.17 1.10
C LEU A 69 -10.53 -3.26 0.49
N GLU A 70 -11.36 -3.88 1.34
CA GLU A 70 -12.23 -4.99 0.90
C GLU A 70 -13.17 -4.60 -0.24
N ASP A 71 -13.61 -3.35 -0.28
CA ASP A 71 -14.50 -2.83 -1.32
C ASP A 71 -13.76 -2.40 -2.60
N GLY A 72 -12.45 -2.58 -2.64
CA GLY A 72 -11.63 -2.17 -3.77
C GLY A 72 -11.12 -0.74 -3.71
N ALA A 73 -11.49 0.02 -2.68
CA ALA A 73 -11.01 1.39 -2.53
C ALA A 73 -9.50 1.41 -2.28
N VAL A 74 -8.81 2.38 -2.87
CA VAL A 74 -7.37 2.56 -2.74
C VAL A 74 -7.10 3.83 -1.95
N THR A 75 -6.19 3.77 -0.98
CA THR A 75 -5.72 4.94 -0.27
C THR A 75 -4.23 4.84 0.00
N LEU A 76 -3.56 5.98 0.07
CA LEU A 76 -2.16 6.08 0.48
C LEU A 76 -2.04 6.52 1.94
N ASP A 77 -3.15 6.70 2.63
CA ASP A 77 -3.18 7.19 4.00
C ASP A 77 -3.62 6.10 4.96
N LEU A 78 -2.71 5.69 5.85
CA LEU A 78 -3.01 4.70 6.88
C LEU A 78 -4.18 5.14 7.77
N GLY A 79 -4.32 6.43 8.03
CA GLY A 79 -5.42 6.96 8.82
C GLY A 79 -6.79 6.62 8.23
N ASP A 80 -6.89 6.56 6.91
CA ASP A 80 -8.13 6.18 6.23
C ASP A 80 -8.49 4.71 6.47
N VAL A 81 -7.47 3.86 6.61
CA VAL A 81 -7.66 2.43 6.86
C VAL A 81 -8.09 2.17 8.30
N LEU A 82 -7.54 2.94 9.23
CA LEU A 82 -7.74 2.74 10.67
C LEU A 82 -8.99 3.42 11.23
N LYS A 83 -9.74 4.13 10.43
CA LYS A 83 -10.98 4.78 10.86
C LYS A 83 -12.02 3.80 11.36
#